data_535b89496a26982ab972724cb7e41e79
#
_entry.id   535b89496a26982ab972724cb7e41e79
#
_cell.length_a   1.000
_cell.length_b   1.000
_cell.length_c   1.000
_cell.angle_alpha   90.00
_cell.angle_beta   90.00
_cell.angle_gamma   90.00
#
_symmetry.space_group_name_H-M   'P 1'
#
loop_
_entity.id
_entity.type
_entity.pdbx_description
1 polymer ?
#
loop_
_entity_poly.entity_id
_entity_poly.type
_entity_poly.pdbx_seq_one_letter_code
_entity_poly.pdbx_strand_id
1 'polypeptide(L)'
;MIFLPQPSSLSYGEGTFTIHYDSRIFLDSESPAELFSAAQLLQQEIETQTGFRPAICRRHQPVGSHLIYLTASPELSREADTLAVTPENITICGSLESGVLYGVQTLRQMIRQAGAVLPTILI
;
A
#
# COMPACT_ATOMS: atom_id res chain seq x y z
N MET A 1 -2.37 16.10 -5.67
CA MET A 1 -2.71 15.36 -4.43
C MET A 1 -1.82 15.86 -3.31
N ILE A 2 -2.37 16.08 -2.13
CA ILE A 2 -1.63 16.64 -0.99
C ILE A 2 -1.27 15.53 -0.02
N PHE A 3 0.00 15.48 0.40
CA PHE A 3 0.49 14.52 1.38
C PHE A 3 1.03 15.22 2.62
N LEU A 4 0.74 14.63 3.79
CA LEU A 4 1.21 15.11 5.09
C LEU A 4 1.76 13.95 5.92
N PRO A 5 3.06 13.88 6.21
CA PRO A 5 4.10 14.82 5.76
C PRO A 5 4.39 14.68 4.27
N GLN A 6 4.94 15.74 3.68
CA GLN A 6 5.24 15.73 2.26
C GLN A 6 6.41 14.77 1.97
N PRO A 7 6.27 13.88 0.97
CA PRO A 7 7.37 12.98 0.62
C PRO A 7 8.58 13.74 0.09
N SER A 8 9.78 13.22 0.39
CA SER A 8 11.02 13.78 -0.11
C SER A 8 11.24 13.51 -1.59
N SER A 9 10.60 12.47 -2.12
CA SER A 9 10.69 12.10 -3.53
C SER A 9 9.30 11.65 -3.98
N LEU A 10 8.85 12.16 -5.13
CA LEU A 10 7.51 11.89 -5.64
C LEU A 10 7.55 11.98 -7.15
N SER A 11 7.13 10.90 -7.82
CA SER A 11 7.01 10.84 -9.28
C SER A 11 5.65 10.30 -9.65
N TYR A 12 5.01 10.91 -10.66
CA TYR A 12 3.77 10.40 -11.23
C TYR A 12 4.07 9.62 -12.50
N GLY A 13 3.35 8.49 -12.69
CA GLY A 13 3.41 7.71 -13.91
C GLY A 13 2.15 7.88 -14.74
N GLU A 14 2.00 7.04 -15.75
CA GLU A 14 0.80 7.01 -16.59
C GLU A 14 -0.17 5.94 -16.09
N GLY A 15 -1.48 6.21 -16.26
CA GLY A 15 -2.52 5.28 -15.90
C GLY A 15 -2.96 5.41 -14.45
N THR A 16 -3.84 4.51 -14.05
CA THR A 16 -4.44 4.50 -12.72
C THR A 16 -4.53 3.07 -12.20
N PHE A 17 -4.53 2.93 -10.87
CA PHE A 17 -4.87 1.69 -10.19
C PHE A 17 -6.29 1.83 -9.67
N THR A 18 -7.13 0.85 -9.97
CA THR A 18 -8.52 0.83 -9.47
C THR A 18 -8.67 -0.26 -8.41
N ILE A 19 -9.18 0.13 -7.24
CA ILE A 19 -9.51 -0.83 -6.20
C ILE A 19 -10.83 -1.51 -6.61
N HIS A 20 -10.79 -2.84 -6.72
CA HIS A 20 -11.95 -3.65 -7.07
C HIS A 20 -12.50 -4.37 -5.84
N TYR A 21 -13.71 -4.91 -5.97
CA TYR A 21 -14.32 -5.66 -4.87
C TYR A 21 -13.52 -6.90 -4.47
N ASP A 22 -12.72 -7.46 -5.40
CA ASP A 22 -11.88 -8.63 -5.16
C ASP A 22 -10.41 -8.28 -4.90
N SER A 23 -10.08 -7.00 -4.81
CA SER A 23 -8.72 -6.59 -4.42
C SER A 23 -8.41 -7.10 -3.02
N ARG A 24 -7.15 -7.50 -2.80
CA ARG A 24 -6.69 -8.07 -1.54
C ARG A 24 -5.44 -7.36 -1.05
N ILE A 25 -5.27 -7.38 0.27
CA ILE A 25 -4.05 -6.90 0.91
C ILE A 25 -3.21 -8.13 1.26
N PHE A 26 -1.99 -8.21 0.74
CA PHE A 26 -1.10 -9.32 1.01
C PHE A 26 0.03 -8.87 1.93
N LEU A 27 0.27 -9.68 2.97
CA LEU A 27 1.44 -9.58 3.81
C LEU A 27 2.39 -10.70 3.42
N ASP A 28 3.70 -10.41 3.40
CA ASP A 28 4.71 -11.45 3.27
C ASP A 28 4.53 -12.45 4.42
N SER A 29 4.70 -13.75 4.15
CA SER A 29 4.55 -14.79 5.15
C SER A 29 5.51 -14.64 6.33
N GLU A 30 6.65 -13.99 6.11
CA GLU A 30 7.66 -13.74 7.15
C GLU A 30 7.52 -12.37 7.80
N SER A 31 6.50 -11.61 7.43
CA SER A 31 6.30 -10.27 7.98
C SER A 31 6.01 -10.31 9.48
N PRO A 32 6.51 -9.32 10.25
CA PRO A 32 6.17 -9.20 11.65
C PRO A 32 4.68 -9.04 11.90
N ALA A 33 4.21 -9.45 13.08
CA ALA A 33 2.80 -9.34 13.44
C ALA A 33 2.30 -7.90 13.42
N GLU A 34 3.17 -6.92 13.65
CA GLU A 34 2.84 -5.50 13.65
C GLU A 34 2.33 -5.02 12.28
N LEU A 35 2.75 -5.66 11.20
CA LEU A 35 2.25 -5.31 9.86
C LEU A 35 0.78 -5.65 9.69
N PHE A 36 0.27 -6.61 10.44
CA PHE A 36 -1.17 -6.91 10.38
C PHE A 36 -2.00 -5.71 10.82
N SER A 37 -1.56 -4.99 11.85
CA SER A 37 -2.26 -3.78 12.30
C SER A 37 -2.26 -2.69 11.22
N ALA A 38 -1.13 -2.52 10.53
CA ALA A 38 -1.05 -1.58 9.41
C ALA A 38 -2.00 -1.98 8.28
N ALA A 39 -2.07 -3.27 7.97
CA ALA A 39 -2.99 -3.79 6.95
C ALA A 39 -4.45 -3.56 7.35
N GLN A 40 -4.77 -3.69 8.63
CA GLN A 40 -6.14 -3.43 9.13
C GLN A 40 -6.51 -1.96 8.98
N LEU A 41 -5.59 -1.03 9.23
CA LEU A 41 -5.82 0.39 9.02
C LEU A 41 -6.15 0.67 7.55
N LEU A 42 -5.40 0.06 6.64
CA LEU A 42 -5.62 0.21 5.22
C LEU A 42 -6.96 -0.41 4.80
N GLN A 43 -7.26 -1.62 5.29
CA GLN A 43 -8.53 -2.28 5.02
C GLN A 43 -9.71 -1.42 5.43
N GLN A 44 -9.63 -0.82 6.62
CA GLN A 44 -10.69 0.03 7.14
C GLN A 44 -10.86 1.30 6.31
N GLU A 45 -9.76 1.93 5.88
CA GLU A 45 -9.82 3.12 5.04
C GLU A 45 -10.47 2.80 3.69
N ILE A 46 -10.10 1.68 3.07
CA ILE A 46 -10.68 1.28 1.80
C ILE A 46 -12.18 1.03 1.96
N GLU A 47 -12.59 0.33 3.02
CA GLU A 47 -14.00 0.07 3.27
C GLU A 47 -14.79 1.36 3.47
N THR A 48 -14.23 2.31 4.23
CA THR A 48 -14.88 3.60 4.50
C THR A 48 -15.07 4.41 3.23
N GLN A 49 -14.08 4.43 2.34
CA GLN A 49 -14.10 5.29 1.17
C GLN A 49 -14.71 4.65 -0.06
N THR A 50 -14.69 3.33 -0.18
CA THR A 50 -15.14 2.63 -1.40
C THR A 50 -16.31 1.68 -1.17
N GLY A 51 -16.55 1.28 0.07
CA GLY A 51 -17.52 0.21 0.38
C GLY A 51 -16.95 -1.19 0.23
N PHE A 52 -15.76 -1.34 -0.35
CA PHE A 52 -15.10 -2.64 -0.50
C PHE A 52 -14.24 -2.94 0.74
N ARG A 53 -14.36 -4.17 1.25
CA ARG A 53 -13.53 -4.64 2.36
C ARG A 53 -12.55 -5.68 1.84
N PRO A 54 -11.31 -5.29 1.47
CA PRO A 54 -10.34 -6.24 0.94
C PRO A 54 -9.89 -7.22 2.02
N ALA A 55 -9.80 -8.51 1.65
CA ALA A 55 -9.29 -9.52 2.55
C ALA A 55 -7.80 -9.31 2.80
N ILE A 56 -7.36 -9.57 4.04
CA ILE A 56 -5.93 -9.54 4.40
C ILE A 56 -5.43 -10.97 4.36
N CYS A 57 -4.45 -11.23 3.50
CA CYS A 57 -3.90 -12.55 3.27
C CYS A 57 -2.41 -12.55 3.57
N ARG A 58 -1.92 -13.66 4.12
CA ARG A 58 -0.50 -13.84 4.38
C ARG A 58 0.01 -14.93 3.43
N ARG A 59 0.90 -14.57 2.52
CA ARG A 59 1.44 -15.49 1.51
C ARG A 59 2.89 -15.19 1.22
N HIS A 60 3.63 -16.21 0.81
CA HIS A 60 5.04 -16.07 0.44
C HIS A 60 5.19 -15.24 -0.83
N GLN A 61 4.28 -15.39 -1.79
CA GLN A 61 4.25 -14.57 -3.01
C GLN A 61 2.82 -14.17 -3.32
N PRO A 62 2.58 -12.89 -3.65
CA PRO A 62 1.26 -12.48 -4.09
C PRO A 62 0.94 -13.05 -5.48
N VAL A 63 -0.29 -13.47 -5.69
CA VAL A 63 -0.75 -14.04 -6.95
C VAL A 63 -1.95 -13.24 -7.43
N GLY A 64 -1.87 -12.74 -8.67
CA GLY A 64 -2.95 -12.00 -9.30
C GLY A 64 -2.62 -10.54 -9.55
N SER A 65 -3.62 -9.80 -9.98
CA SER A 65 -3.53 -8.36 -10.22
C SER A 65 -4.48 -7.60 -9.29
N HIS A 66 -4.34 -6.27 -9.24
CA HIS A 66 -5.13 -5.39 -8.38
C HIS A 66 -4.93 -5.70 -6.90
N LEU A 67 -3.69 -6.03 -6.53
CA LEU A 67 -3.30 -6.38 -5.17
C LEU A 67 -2.55 -5.24 -4.51
N ILE A 68 -2.63 -5.19 -3.18
CA ILE A 68 -1.84 -4.29 -2.35
C ILE A 68 -0.91 -5.17 -1.54
N TYR A 69 0.40 -5.01 -1.73
CA TYR A 69 1.41 -5.87 -1.11
C TYR A 69 2.24 -5.06 -0.12
N LEU A 70 2.27 -5.54 1.13
CA LEU A 70 3.04 -4.91 2.20
C LEU A 70 4.18 -5.84 2.58
N THR A 71 5.41 -5.32 2.57
CA THR A 71 6.58 -6.10 2.98
C THR A 71 7.55 -5.26 3.78
N ALA A 72 8.13 -5.85 4.81
CA ALA A 72 9.22 -5.26 5.58
C ALA A 72 10.40 -6.22 5.52
N SER A 73 11.57 -5.71 5.18
CA SER A 73 12.78 -6.52 5.11
C SER A 73 13.94 -5.77 5.75
N PRO A 74 14.56 -6.34 6.81
CA PRO A 74 15.71 -5.71 7.45
C PRO A 74 16.92 -5.58 6.52
N GLU A 75 16.95 -6.32 5.42
CA GLU A 75 18.01 -6.28 4.44
C GLU A 75 17.96 -5.03 3.56
N LEU A 76 16.79 -4.37 3.49
CA LEU A 76 16.65 -3.12 2.74
C LEU A 76 17.22 -1.97 3.56
N SER A 77 17.87 -1.03 2.90
CA SER A 77 18.26 0.21 3.55
C SER A 77 17.03 1.09 3.80
N ARG A 78 17.14 2.06 4.72
CA ARG A 78 16.05 3.01 4.95
C ARG A 78 15.69 3.79 3.69
N GLU A 79 16.65 3.98 2.81
CA GLU A 79 16.45 4.68 1.53
C GLU A 79 15.61 3.85 0.56
N ALA A 80 15.41 2.57 0.84
CA ALA A 80 14.58 1.69 0.03
C ALA A 80 13.11 1.66 0.46
N ASP A 81 12.72 2.45 1.46
CA ASP A 81 11.31 2.58 1.83
C ASP A 81 10.55 3.23 0.67
N THR A 82 9.61 2.49 0.09
CA THR A 82 8.90 2.93 -1.10
C THR A 82 7.42 2.62 -1.05
N LEU A 83 6.65 3.49 -1.71
CA LEU A 83 5.28 3.22 -2.09
C LEU A 83 5.22 3.34 -3.61
N ALA A 84 4.83 2.26 -4.27
CA ALA A 84 4.69 2.22 -5.72
C ALA A 84 3.26 1.84 -6.08
N VAL A 85 2.56 2.73 -6.79
CA VAL A 85 1.23 2.47 -7.34
C VAL A 85 1.39 2.35 -8.84
N THR A 86 1.12 1.16 -9.37
CA THR A 86 1.11 0.90 -10.81
C THR A 86 -0.31 0.52 -11.24
N PRO A 87 -0.62 0.49 -12.54
CA PRO A 87 -1.95 0.07 -12.96
C PRO A 87 -2.33 -1.36 -12.55
N GLU A 88 -1.35 -2.21 -12.27
CA GLU A 88 -1.59 -3.60 -11.90
C GLU A 88 -1.64 -3.81 -10.39
N ASN A 89 -0.73 -3.19 -9.64
CA ASN A 89 -0.57 -3.47 -8.21
C ASN A 89 -0.08 -2.25 -7.44
N ILE A 90 -0.28 -2.31 -6.12
CA ILE A 90 0.33 -1.37 -5.18
C ILE A 90 1.31 -2.15 -4.33
N THR A 91 2.55 -1.65 -4.19
CA THR A 91 3.57 -2.27 -3.37
C THR A 91 4.09 -1.25 -2.35
N ILE A 92 4.08 -1.63 -1.09
CA ILE A 92 4.66 -0.84 0.00
C ILE A 92 5.79 -1.66 0.61
N CYS A 93 7.00 -1.15 0.50
CA CYS A 93 8.21 -1.78 1.03
C CYS A 93 8.84 -0.89 2.08
N GLY A 94 9.35 -1.49 3.14
CA GLY A 94 10.11 -0.78 4.15
C GLY A 94 11.16 -1.68 4.76
N SER A 95 12.25 -1.08 5.27
CA SER A 95 13.28 -1.81 6.00
C SER A 95 12.80 -2.21 7.38
N LEU A 96 11.85 -1.46 7.94
CA LEU A 96 11.25 -1.68 9.25
C LEU A 96 9.74 -1.48 9.15
N GLU A 97 9.00 -1.93 10.16
CA GLU A 97 7.56 -1.73 10.25
C GLU A 97 7.18 -0.25 10.14
N SER A 98 8.01 0.65 10.69
CA SER A 98 7.75 2.09 10.63
C SER A 98 7.75 2.61 9.20
N GLY A 99 8.62 2.09 8.33
CA GLY A 99 8.64 2.47 6.92
C GLY A 99 7.40 1.99 6.19
N VAL A 100 6.96 0.76 6.49
CA VAL A 100 5.72 0.22 5.92
C VAL A 100 4.52 1.02 6.40
N LEU A 101 4.47 1.33 7.70
CA LEU A 101 3.37 2.13 8.26
C LEU A 101 3.31 3.52 7.61
N TYR A 102 4.47 4.14 7.37
CA TYR A 102 4.51 5.43 6.67
C TYR A 102 3.89 5.30 5.27
N GLY A 103 4.24 4.25 4.52
CA GLY A 103 3.65 3.99 3.21
C GLY A 103 2.14 3.75 3.27
N VAL A 104 1.67 3.02 4.28
CA VAL A 104 0.24 2.79 4.51
C VAL A 104 -0.47 4.11 4.78
N GLN A 105 0.09 4.97 5.63
CA GLN A 105 -0.53 6.27 5.93
C GLN A 105 -0.58 7.16 4.69
N THR A 106 0.45 7.13 3.87
CA THR A 106 0.47 7.87 2.60
C THR A 106 -0.61 7.35 1.65
N LEU A 107 -0.73 6.04 1.52
CA LEU A 107 -1.77 5.43 0.67
C LEU A 107 -3.17 5.77 1.18
N ARG A 108 -3.37 5.78 2.50
CA ARG A 108 -4.65 6.18 3.08
C ARG A 108 -5.03 7.60 2.69
N GLN A 109 -4.06 8.52 2.68
CA GLN A 109 -4.30 9.90 2.23
C GLN A 109 -4.72 9.95 0.77
N MET A 110 -4.09 9.12 -0.09
CA MET A 110 -4.48 9.02 -1.50
C MET A 110 -5.92 8.53 -1.64
N ILE A 111 -6.29 7.50 -0.90
CA ILE A 111 -7.63 6.93 -0.96
C ILE A 111 -8.68 7.94 -0.49
N ARG A 112 -8.39 8.71 0.55
CA ARG A 112 -9.29 9.77 1.03
C ARG A 112 -9.52 10.83 -0.02
N GLN A 113 -8.51 11.15 -0.82
CA GLN A 113 -8.59 12.22 -1.83
C GLN A 113 -9.17 11.72 -3.14
N ALA A 114 -8.89 10.47 -3.54
CA ALA A 114 -9.20 9.96 -4.87
C ALA A 114 -10.24 8.83 -4.89
N GLY A 115 -10.58 8.23 -3.73
CA GLY A 115 -11.47 7.08 -3.69
C GLY A 115 -10.83 5.83 -4.25
N ALA A 116 -11.57 5.07 -5.05
CA ALA A 116 -11.13 3.77 -5.56
C ALA A 116 -10.17 3.86 -6.75
N VAL A 117 -10.10 4.99 -7.43
CA VAL A 117 -9.25 5.17 -8.61
C VAL A 117 -8.06 6.05 -8.24
N LEU A 118 -6.87 5.44 -8.17
CA LEU A 118 -5.67 6.09 -7.67
C LEU A 118 -4.70 6.39 -8.81
N PRO A 119 -4.03 7.57 -8.79
CA PRO A 119 -3.01 7.85 -9.78
C PRO A 119 -1.80 6.93 -9.60
N THR A 120 -1.15 6.60 -10.70
CA THR A 120 0.12 5.89 -10.67
C THR A 120 1.18 6.82 -10.09
N ILE A 121 1.90 6.33 -9.07
CA ILE A 121 2.83 7.16 -8.32
C ILE A 121 3.96 6.31 -7.75
N LEU A 122 5.13 6.92 -7.61
CA LEU A 122 6.27 6.35 -6.92
C LEU A 122 6.79 7.36 -5.90
N ILE A 123 6.84 6.94 -4.66
CA ILE A 123 7.33 7.74 -3.55
C ILE A 123 8.54 7.08 -2.94
#